data_f22ac819acf77f190211aa040ea8d28d
#
_entry.id   f22ac819acf77f190211aa040ea8d28d
#
_cell.length_a   1.000
_cell.length_b   1.000
_cell.length_c   1.000
_cell.angle_alpha   90.00
_cell.angle_beta   90.00
_cell.angle_gamma   90.00
#
_symmetry.space_group_name_H-M   'P 1'
#
loop_
_entity.id
_entity.type
_entity.pdbx_description
1 polymer ?
#
loop_
_entity_poly.entity_id
_entity_poly.type
_entity_poly.pdbx_seq_one_letter_code
_entity_poly.pdbx_strand_id
1 'polypeptide(L)'
;MTNNTITDAKVISQSESSFAQAALNEVLDNAIGRTDYLSLDTDGVTGATLTSTGVIDALNMAIATSKGEKTEEEKIYADGYCDIVVIGAGGAGLCAAVEAASKGYNVTVIEKQGIVGGNTNYSTGGINAAETSVQKNLGIEDSKDLFFDDTMKGGHYLNDPVLVRSFVDNGPLTIDWLISLGADLSDIGLMGGSSAKRTHRPQGGTAIGPHLMKVLKEASESENVEIRTSNKVTGLIMEGERVCGVKVENRDGSTYHLKAKAVVIATGGFGANIEMVTKYCPQLKGFPTLNHKGATGDAFSWVEAIGGSMIQLEQIQIHPTAEYVNHILITEAVRGNGAILVNAGGKRFVDEMQTRDVVSKAILSQTGNMAFLIFDDQVRKSLAAIETYYNQGVLKEAQTIEELAEKAGLPVDVLTATMVRYTKMQQNGCDEDFGRSATALTAPLNVPPFYAVGVTPAIHHTMGGIKVDKDMHVLRIYNTVVPGLYAAGEVTGGLHGANRLGGNGVGDIVVNGKIAGRNAAEEISAN
;
A
#
# COMPACT_ATOMS: atom_id res chain seq x y z
N MET A 1 26.48 22.64 -14.12
CA MET A 1 27.68 22.28 -13.31
C MET A 1 28.91 23.01 -13.86
N THR A 2 29.76 23.48 -12.99
CA THR A 2 31.02 24.13 -13.38
C THR A 2 32.16 23.47 -12.60
N ASN A 3 33.21 23.01 -13.31
CA ASN A 3 34.34 22.26 -12.72
C ASN A 3 33.89 21.04 -11.87
N ASN A 4 32.94 20.27 -12.36
CA ASN A 4 32.32 19.11 -11.68
C ASN A 4 31.54 19.47 -10.39
N THR A 5 31.31 20.74 -10.11
CA THR A 5 30.54 21.19 -8.95
C THR A 5 29.12 21.53 -9.40
N ILE A 6 28.11 21.13 -8.64
CA ILE A 6 26.73 21.54 -8.86
C ILE A 6 26.62 23.01 -8.47
N THR A 7 26.44 23.90 -9.44
CA THR A 7 26.34 25.34 -9.25
C THR A 7 24.91 25.84 -9.19
N ASP A 8 23.99 25.09 -9.78
CA ASP A 8 22.56 25.34 -9.77
C ASP A 8 21.81 24.03 -10.06
N ALA A 9 20.69 23.82 -9.41
CA ALA A 9 19.80 22.69 -9.62
C ALA A 9 18.34 23.16 -9.59
N LYS A 10 17.60 22.83 -10.62
CA LYS A 10 16.22 23.30 -10.80
C LYS A 10 15.29 22.20 -11.28
N VAL A 11 14.13 22.11 -10.65
CA VAL A 11 13.05 21.25 -11.15
C VAL A 11 12.40 21.90 -12.36
N ILE A 12 12.43 21.21 -13.49
CA ILE A 12 11.82 21.69 -14.74
C ILE A 12 10.35 21.25 -14.80
N SER A 13 10.05 20.03 -14.33
CA SER A 13 8.72 19.49 -14.26
C SER A 13 8.63 18.45 -13.15
N GLN A 14 7.52 18.46 -12.42
CA GLN A 14 7.24 17.46 -11.38
C GLN A 14 5.72 17.26 -11.24
N SER A 15 5.32 16.09 -10.78
CA SER A 15 3.92 15.76 -10.48
C SER A 15 3.72 15.34 -9.01
N GLU A 16 4.62 15.81 -8.14
CA GLU A 16 4.61 15.51 -6.73
C GLU A 16 3.56 16.34 -5.98
N SER A 17 3.14 15.86 -4.81
CA SER A 17 2.28 16.60 -3.92
C SER A 17 2.99 17.85 -3.38
N SER A 18 2.22 18.85 -2.94
CA SER A 18 2.77 20.09 -2.32
C SER A 18 3.68 19.77 -1.13
N PHE A 19 3.44 18.68 -0.45
CA PHE A 19 4.23 18.15 0.65
C PHE A 19 5.63 17.70 0.21
N ALA A 20 5.75 16.96 -0.89
CA ALA A 20 7.04 16.51 -1.41
C ALA A 20 7.91 17.66 -1.94
N GLN A 21 7.31 18.83 -2.20
CA GLN A 21 8.02 20.03 -2.69
C GLN A 21 9.04 20.56 -1.67
N ALA A 22 8.75 20.49 -0.37
CA ALA A 22 9.68 20.93 0.68
C ALA A 22 10.93 20.04 0.71
N ALA A 23 10.75 18.72 0.70
CA ALA A 23 11.84 17.76 0.65
C ALA A 23 12.66 17.86 -0.65
N LEU A 24 11.99 18.11 -1.76
CA LEU A 24 12.63 18.32 -3.06
C LEU A 24 13.56 19.55 -3.03
N ASN A 25 13.09 20.67 -2.49
CA ASN A 25 13.88 21.89 -2.37
C ASN A 25 15.09 21.68 -1.42
N GLU A 26 14.89 20.99 -0.30
CA GLU A 26 15.97 20.70 0.65
C GLU A 26 17.07 19.83 0.02
N VAL A 27 16.71 18.80 -0.75
CA VAL A 27 17.69 17.98 -1.48
C VAL A 27 18.45 18.81 -2.52
N LEU A 28 17.76 19.68 -3.26
CA LEU A 28 18.38 20.56 -4.25
C LEU A 28 19.35 21.56 -3.60
N ASP A 29 18.94 22.19 -2.50
CA ASP A 29 19.78 23.16 -1.77
C ASP A 29 21.03 22.47 -1.19
N ASN A 30 20.88 21.26 -0.65
CA ASN A 30 21.98 20.45 -0.12
C ASN A 30 22.93 19.92 -1.21
N ALA A 31 22.50 19.88 -2.47
CA ALA A 31 23.31 19.44 -3.60
C ALA A 31 24.23 20.56 -4.13
N ILE A 32 23.87 21.84 -3.94
CA ILE A 32 24.64 22.97 -4.47
C ILE A 32 26.01 23.04 -3.77
N GLY A 33 27.06 23.18 -4.56
CA GLY A 33 28.46 23.22 -4.09
C GLY A 33 29.12 21.85 -3.94
N ARG A 34 28.40 20.75 -4.13
CA ARG A 34 28.98 19.41 -4.04
C ARG A 34 29.65 18.97 -5.34
N THR A 35 30.70 18.17 -5.18
CA THR A 35 31.47 17.53 -6.27
C THR A 35 31.37 16.02 -6.26
N ASP A 36 30.96 15.44 -5.12
CA ASP A 36 30.86 13.99 -4.91
C ASP A 36 29.43 13.51 -5.05
N TYR A 37 29.27 12.18 -5.27
CA TYR A 37 27.96 11.55 -5.29
C TYR A 37 27.22 11.81 -3.99
N LEU A 38 25.95 12.16 -4.13
CA LEU A 38 25.05 12.35 -3.00
C LEU A 38 24.65 10.98 -2.46
N SER A 39 24.93 10.72 -1.21
CA SER A 39 24.34 9.62 -0.46
C SER A 39 23.18 10.14 0.36
N LEU A 40 22.06 9.47 0.35
CA LEU A 40 21.02 9.69 1.34
C LEU A 40 21.49 9.11 2.67
N ASP A 41 21.64 9.98 3.64
CA ASP A 41 21.29 9.61 5.00
C ASP A 41 19.75 9.76 5.06
N THR A 42 19.04 8.64 4.88
CA THR A 42 17.57 8.62 4.68
C THR A 42 16.79 9.05 5.91
N ASP A 43 17.46 9.22 7.04
CA ASP A 43 16.85 9.61 8.31
C ASP A 43 16.66 11.13 8.45
N GLY A 44 17.20 11.93 7.53
CA GLY A 44 17.24 13.39 7.67
C GLY A 44 16.23 14.18 6.83
N VAL A 45 15.67 13.60 5.74
CA VAL A 45 14.73 14.34 4.89
C VAL A 45 13.31 13.87 5.14
N THR A 46 12.59 14.66 5.88
CA THR A 46 11.25 14.44 6.43
C THR A 46 10.23 13.90 5.41
N GLY A 47 9.96 12.59 5.49
CA GLY A 47 8.71 11.97 5.01
C GLY A 47 8.50 11.83 3.51
N ALA A 48 9.40 12.34 2.65
CA ALA A 48 9.31 12.22 1.19
C ALA A 48 10.47 11.40 0.60
N THR A 49 10.82 10.29 1.24
CA THR A 49 11.98 9.44 0.89
C THR A 49 12.02 9.07 -0.60
N LEU A 50 10.87 8.74 -1.21
CA LEU A 50 10.81 8.35 -2.63
C LEU A 50 11.13 9.53 -3.56
N THR A 51 10.61 10.70 -3.27
CA THR A 51 10.89 11.93 -4.03
C THR A 51 12.36 12.32 -3.87
N SER A 52 12.88 12.26 -2.65
CA SER A 52 14.28 12.56 -2.34
C SER A 52 15.22 11.57 -3.04
N THR A 53 14.93 10.28 -3.03
CA THR A 53 15.71 9.26 -3.75
C THR A 53 15.75 9.55 -5.25
N GLY A 54 14.59 9.80 -5.88
CA GLY A 54 14.52 10.10 -7.31
C GLY A 54 15.31 11.36 -7.70
N VAL A 55 15.31 12.39 -6.86
CA VAL A 55 16.08 13.62 -7.09
C VAL A 55 17.58 13.35 -6.93
N ILE A 56 17.98 12.60 -5.92
CA ILE A 56 19.39 12.24 -5.69
C ILE A 56 19.93 11.38 -6.84
N ASP A 57 19.16 10.42 -7.31
CA ASP A 57 19.53 9.61 -8.46
C ASP A 57 19.75 10.49 -9.71
N ALA A 58 18.83 11.43 -9.98
CA ALA A 58 18.96 12.38 -11.07
C ALA A 58 20.20 13.29 -10.93
N LEU A 59 20.50 13.75 -9.71
CA LEU A 59 21.68 14.58 -9.43
C LEU A 59 22.98 13.76 -9.57
N ASN A 60 22.99 12.51 -9.08
CA ASN A 60 24.13 11.60 -9.22
C ASN A 60 24.40 11.26 -10.70
N MET A 61 23.36 11.06 -11.51
CA MET A 61 23.48 10.91 -12.96
C MET A 61 24.10 12.17 -13.61
N ALA A 62 23.68 13.36 -13.19
CA ALA A 62 24.26 14.61 -13.69
C ALA A 62 25.74 14.77 -13.29
N ILE A 63 26.12 14.36 -12.07
CA ILE A 63 27.50 14.33 -11.59
C ILE A 63 28.33 13.35 -12.42
N ALA A 64 27.87 12.11 -12.61
CA ALA A 64 28.53 11.10 -13.42
C ALA A 64 28.77 11.59 -14.86
N THR A 65 27.71 12.13 -15.49
CA THR A 65 27.79 12.73 -16.84
C THR A 65 28.84 13.83 -16.90
N SER A 66 28.91 14.71 -15.89
CA SER A 66 29.88 15.81 -15.86
C SER A 66 31.33 15.36 -15.69
N LYS A 67 31.54 14.19 -15.05
CA LYS A 67 32.85 13.54 -14.89
C LYS A 67 33.28 12.73 -16.12
N GLY A 68 32.43 12.66 -17.15
CA GLY A 68 32.66 11.83 -18.32
C GLY A 68 32.54 10.32 -18.03
N GLU A 69 31.99 9.97 -16.86
CA GLU A 69 31.63 8.60 -16.56
C GLU A 69 30.44 8.22 -17.46
N LYS A 70 30.48 7.03 -18.07
CA LYS A 70 29.32 6.52 -18.77
C LYS A 70 28.20 6.33 -17.75
N THR A 71 27.23 7.24 -17.73
CA THR A 71 25.92 6.91 -17.18
C THR A 71 25.42 5.69 -17.95
N GLU A 72 24.81 4.73 -17.28
CA GLU A 72 24.12 3.66 -18.01
C GLU A 72 23.24 4.36 -19.06
N GLU A 73 23.59 4.18 -20.36
CA GLU A 73 22.74 4.63 -21.44
C GLU A 73 21.37 4.02 -21.16
N GLU A 74 20.34 4.86 -21.13
CA GLU A 74 18.97 4.40 -20.93
C GLU A 74 18.71 3.24 -21.90
N LYS A 75 18.59 2.03 -21.33
CA LYS A 75 18.55 0.81 -22.12
C LYS A 75 17.24 0.76 -22.89
N ILE A 76 17.32 0.89 -24.20
CA ILE A 76 16.20 0.65 -25.11
C ILE A 76 16.18 -0.85 -25.42
N TYR A 77 15.05 -1.47 -25.15
CA TYR A 77 14.88 -2.90 -25.33
C TYR A 77 14.31 -3.20 -26.71
N ALA A 78 14.69 -4.34 -27.26
CA ALA A 78 14.18 -4.91 -28.49
C ALA A 78 13.44 -6.23 -28.20
N ASP A 79 12.86 -6.82 -29.24
CA ASP A 79 12.21 -8.13 -29.17
C ASP A 79 13.09 -9.16 -28.45
N GLY A 80 12.49 -9.91 -27.54
CA GLY A 80 13.21 -10.83 -26.67
C GLY A 80 12.35 -11.97 -26.13
N TYR A 81 12.97 -12.76 -25.27
CA TYR A 81 12.34 -13.90 -24.64
C TYR A 81 12.84 -14.05 -23.17
N CYS A 82 11.92 -14.44 -22.29
CA CYS A 82 12.23 -14.95 -20.96
C CYS A 82 11.26 -16.11 -20.63
N ASP A 83 11.45 -16.80 -19.52
CA ASP A 83 10.51 -17.88 -19.15
C ASP A 83 9.20 -17.31 -18.61
N ILE A 84 9.27 -16.30 -17.75
CA ILE A 84 8.11 -15.67 -17.12
C ILE A 84 8.21 -14.14 -17.21
N VAL A 85 7.15 -13.51 -17.71
CA VAL A 85 6.98 -12.06 -17.63
C VAL A 85 6.08 -11.74 -16.44
N VAL A 86 6.50 -10.79 -15.61
CA VAL A 86 5.67 -10.20 -14.56
C VAL A 86 5.38 -8.74 -14.94
N ILE A 87 4.11 -8.35 -14.96
CA ILE A 87 3.67 -6.99 -15.29
C ILE A 87 3.36 -6.21 -14.01
N GLY A 88 4.20 -5.25 -13.68
CA GLY A 88 4.13 -4.43 -12.48
C GLY A 88 5.14 -4.84 -11.41
N ALA A 89 5.96 -3.87 -10.95
CA ALA A 89 6.98 -4.05 -9.93
C ALA A 89 6.50 -3.57 -8.54
N GLY A 90 5.22 -3.73 -8.22
CA GLY A 90 4.68 -3.62 -6.86
C GLY A 90 4.96 -4.86 -6.04
N GLY A 91 4.48 -4.89 -4.78
CA GLY A 91 4.71 -6.02 -3.88
C GLY A 91 4.27 -7.37 -4.45
N ALA A 92 3.10 -7.45 -5.09
CA ALA A 92 2.61 -8.70 -5.70
C ALA A 92 3.53 -9.18 -6.83
N GLY A 93 3.95 -8.27 -7.71
CA GLY A 93 4.83 -8.61 -8.83
C GLY A 93 6.20 -9.06 -8.38
N LEU A 94 6.84 -8.36 -7.42
CA LEU A 94 8.13 -8.79 -6.91
C LEU A 94 8.05 -10.10 -6.12
N CYS A 95 6.98 -10.34 -5.34
CA CYS A 95 6.77 -11.66 -4.72
C CYS A 95 6.66 -12.78 -5.76
N ALA A 96 5.91 -12.55 -6.85
CA ALA A 96 5.79 -13.53 -7.94
C ALA A 96 7.14 -13.75 -8.65
N ALA A 97 7.88 -12.68 -8.89
CA ALA A 97 9.17 -12.75 -9.57
C ALA A 97 10.22 -13.50 -8.74
N VAL A 98 10.36 -13.16 -7.45
CA VAL A 98 11.32 -13.82 -6.53
C VAL A 98 10.98 -15.31 -6.40
N GLU A 99 9.70 -15.66 -6.18
CA GLU A 99 9.29 -17.06 -6.05
C GLU A 99 9.56 -17.87 -7.33
N ALA A 100 9.28 -17.30 -8.50
CA ALA A 100 9.54 -17.98 -9.77
C ALA A 100 11.05 -18.09 -10.09
N ALA A 101 11.83 -17.04 -9.83
CA ALA A 101 13.26 -17.03 -10.06
C ALA A 101 14.00 -18.00 -9.12
N SER A 102 13.58 -18.11 -7.84
CA SER A 102 14.14 -19.08 -6.89
C SER A 102 13.97 -20.55 -7.33
N LYS A 103 13.08 -20.82 -8.28
CA LYS A 103 12.89 -22.13 -8.92
C LYS A 103 13.77 -22.31 -10.18
N GLY A 104 14.64 -21.35 -10.49
CA GLY A 104 15.62 -21.41 -11.59
C GLY A 104 15.09 -20.91 -12.95
N TYR A 105 13.96 -20.19 -12.98
CA TYR A 105 13.41 -19.60 -14.20
C TYR A 105 13.96 -18.20 -14.47
N ASN A 106 14.13 -17.86 -15.75
CA ASN A 106 14.46 -16.51 -16.17
C ASN A 106 13.21 -15.62 -16.14
N VAL A 107 13.20 -14.65 -15.20
CA VAL A 107 12.05 -13.76 -14.96
C VAL A 107 12.39 -12.33 -15.34
N THR A 108 11.51 -11.70 -16.12
CA THR A 108 11.58 -10.28 -16.43
C THR A 108 10.35 -9.55 -15.88
N VAL A 109 10.56 -8.54 -15.04
CA VAL A 109 9.51 -7.65 -14.52
C VAL A 109 9.47 -6.39 -15.37
N ILE A 110 8.27 -6.01 -15.84
CA ILE A 110 8.04 -4.79 -16.63
C ILE A 110 7.24 -3.80 -15.78
N GLU A 111 7.82 -2.62 -15.54
CA GLU A 111 7.23 -1.56 -14.74
C GLU A 111 7.13 -0.26 -15.56
N LYS A 112 5.92 0.32 -15.64
CA LYS A 112 5.67 1.55 -16.40
C LYS A 112 6.22 2.82 -15.75
N GLN A 113 6.39 2.80 -14.43
CA GLN A 113 6.97 3.93 -13.68
C GLN A 113 8.50 3.83 -13.70
N GLY A 114 9.18 4.95 -13.40
CA GLY A 114 10.63 5.00 -13.27
C GLY A 114 11.18 4.32 -12.00
N ILE A 115 10.30 3.98 -11.05
CA ILE A 115 10.65 3.36 -9.77
C ILE A 115 9.73 2.18 -9.47
N VAL A 116 10.23 1.21 -8.70
CA VAL A 116 9.46 0.07 -8.21
C VAL A 116 8.61 0.43 -7.00
N GLY A 117 7.55 -0.32 -6.75
CA GLY A 117 6.78 -0.32 -5.50
C GLY A 117 5.31 0.04 -5.62
N GLY A 118 4.92 0.98 -6.48
CA GLY A 118 3.51 1.37 -6.65
C GLY A 118 2.83 1.70 -5.30
N ASN A 119 1.56 1.29 -5.13
CA ASN A 119 0.80 1.48 -3.88
C ASN A 119 1.42 0.78 -2.67
N THR A 120 2.24 -0.24 -2.87
CA THR A 120 2.90 -0.95 -1.76
C THR A 120 3.81 -0.02 -0.96
N ASN A 121 4.53 0.90 -1.61
CA ASN A 121 5.38 1.88 -0.94
C ASN A 121 4.63 2.79 0.04
N TYR A 122 3.34 3.03 -0.19
CA TYR A 122 2.50 3.87 0.68
C TYR A 122 1.80 3.09 1.80
N SER A 123 2.02 1.77 1.88
CA SER A 123 1.35 0.93 2.87
C SER A 123 1.96 1.11 4.26
N THR A 124 1.15 1.55 5.22
CA THR A 124 1.60 1.86 6.59
C THR A 124 1.15 0.84 7.64
N GLY A 125 0.22 -0.06 7.30
CA GLY A 125 -0.43 -0.94 8.28
C GLY A 125 0.41 -2.16 8.67
N GLY A 126 0.49 -3.14 7.78
CA GLY A 126 1.16 -4.43 8.02
C GLY A 126 0.51 -5.56 7.22
N ILE A 127 0.92 -6.78 7.50
CA ILE A 127 0.53 -8.03 6.83
C ILE A 127 -0.31 -8.87 7.78
N ASN A 128 -1.57 -9.15 7.45
CA ASN A 128 -2.39 -10.06 8.25
C ASN A 128 -2.05 -11.51 7.94
N ALA A 129 -1.75 -12.27 9.00
CA ALA A 129 -1.64 -13.73 8.98
C ALA A 129 -1.94 -14.29 10.38
N ALA A 130 -2.56 -15.47 10.45
CA ALA A 130 -2.90 -16.16 11.69
C ALA A 130 -2.05 -17.43 11.88
N GLU A 131 -1.86 -17.86 13.12
CA GLU A 131 -1.08 -19.06 13.47
C GLU A 131 0.40 -18.98 13.03
N THR A 132 0.98 -17.79 13.04
CA THR A 132 2.37 -17.57 12.65
C THR A 132 3.35 -17.94 13.76
N SER A 133 4.61 -18.21 13.38
CA SER A 133 5.72 -18.40 14.34
C SER A 133 5.90 -17.19 15.24
N VAL A 134 5.70 -15.98 14.73
CA VAL A 134 5.81 -14.71 15.47
C VAL A 134 4.70 -14.59 16.52
N GLN A 135 3.43 -14.86 16.17
CA GLN A 135 2.31 -14.86 17.13
C GLN A 135 2.57 -15.85 18.27
N LYS A 136 3.00 -17.06 17.93
CA LYS A 136 3.31 -18.10 18.90
C LYS A 136 4.40 -17.67 19.89
N ASN A 137 5.47 -17.03 19.39
CA ASN A 137 6.56 -16.55 20.24
C ASN A 137 6.13 -15.41 21.17
N LEU A 138 5.14 -14.61 20.78
CA LEU A 138 4.56 -13.51 21.57
C LEU A 138 3.39 -13.94 22.45
N GLY A 139 3.00 -15.22 22.45
CA GLY A 139 1.85 -15.72 23.20
C GLY A 139 0.50 -15.16 22.75
N ILE A 140 0.39 -14.79 21.48
CA ILE A 140 -0.85 -14.28 20.88
C ILE A 140 -1.66 -15.47 20.35
N GLU A 141 -2.85 -15.65 20.91
CA GLU A 141 -3.81 -16.64 20.42
C GLU A 141 -4.58 -16.11 19.21
N ASP A 142 -4.58 -16.87 18.13
CA ASP A 142 -5.32 -16.61 16.91
C ASP A 142 -5.51 -17.94 16.17
N SER A 143 -6.43 -17.97 15.18
CA SER A 143 -6.61 -19.14 14.33
C SER A 143 -6.93 -18.75 12.91
N LYS A 144 -6.60 -19.64 11.97
CA LYS A 144 -6.96 -19.50 10.56
C LYS A 144 -8.48 -19.42 10.36
N ASP A 145 -9.25 -20.16 11.17
CA ASP A 145 -10.71 -20.12 11.09
C ASP A 145 -11.26 -18.79 11.57
N LEU A 146 -10.74 -18.25 12.69
CA LEU A 146 -11.12 -16.93 13.16
C LEU A 146 -10.75 -15.83 12.14
N PHE A 147 -9.58 -15.95 11.50
CA PHE A 147 -9.16 -15.01 10.47
C PHE A 147 -10.02 -15.12 9.21
N PHE A 148 -10.42 -16.34 8.83
CA PHE A 148 -11.36 -16.57 7.73
C PHE A 148 -12.70 -15.90 8.02
N ASP A 149 -13.28 -16.13 9.21
CA ASP A 149 -14.57 -15.58 9.61
C ASP A 149 -14.54 -14.04 9.67
N ASP A 150 -13.49 -13.44 10.23
CA ASP A 150 -13.29 -11.98 10.24
C ASP A 150 -13.22 -11.44 8.80
N THR A 151 -12.50 -12.11 7.90
CA THR A 151 -12.35 -11.66 6.52
C THR A 151 -13.67 -11.76 5.76
N MET A 152 -14.40 -12.87 5.89
CA MET A 152 -15.73 -13.06 5.29
C MET A 152 -16.72 -12.03 5.79
N LYS A 153 -16.78 -11.83 7.11
CA LYS A 153 -17.64 -10.82 7.73
C LYS A 153 -17.27 -9.40 7.31
N GLY A 154 -15.96 -9.09 7.33
CA GLY A 154 -15.43 -7.79 6.91
C GLY A 154 -15.75 -7.45 5.46
N GLY A 155 -15.77 -8.44 4.58
CA GLY A 155 -16.15 -8.32 3.17
C GLY A 155 -17.66 -8.42 2.91
N HIS A 156 -18.49 -8.39 3.96
CA HIS A 156 -19.95 -8.53 3.89
C HIS A 156 -20.41 -9.81 3.18
N TYR A 157 -19.63 -10.89 3.30
CA TYR A 157 -19.87 -12.20 2.67
C TYR A 157 -19.98 -12.16 1.14
N LEU A 158 -19.49 -11.11 0.49
CA LEU A 158 -19.32 -11.01 -0.95
C LEU A 158 -18.00 -11.64 -1.43
N ASN A 159 -17.13 -11.98 -0.50
CA ASN A 159 -15.87 -12.68 -0.77
C ASN A 159 -16.12 -14.05 -1.43
N ASP A 160 -15.21 -14.47 -2.29
CA ASP A 160 -15.12 -15.88 -2.68
C ASP A 160 -14.48 -16.68 -1.53
N PRO A 161 -15.22 -17.61 -0.87
CA PRO A 161 -14.71 -18.33 0.29
C PRO A 161 -13.52 -19.24 -0.06
N VAL A 162 -13.37 -19.66 -1.32
CA VAL A 162 -12.23 -20.48 -1.77
C VAL A 162 -10.97 -19.64 -1.82
N LEU A 163 -11.05 -18.40 -2.32
CA LEU A 163 -9.94 -17.46 -2.32
C LEU A 163 -9.55 -17.06 -0.89
N VAL A 164 -10.54 -16.77 -0.03
CA VAL A 164 -10.27 -16.41 1.38
C VAL A 164 -9.59 -17.56 2.10
N ARG A 165 -10.04 -18.81 1.91
CA ARG A 165 -9.42 -19.97 2.53
C ARG A 165 -7.98 -20.16 2.07
N SER A 166 -7.73 -20.08 0.75
CA SER A 166 -6.38 -20.15 0.19
C SER A 166 -5.47 -19.06 0.76
N PHE A 167 -5.95 -17.83 0.84
CA PHE A 167 -5.23 -16.69 1.41
C PHE A 167 -4.83 -16.95 2.88
N VAL A 168 -5.80 -17.34 3.70
CA VAL A 168 -5.59 -17.55 5.13
C VAL A 168 -4.65 -18.74 5.39
N ASP A 169 -4.82 -19.84 4.65
CA ASP A 169 -4.03 -21.06 4.84
C ASP A 169 -2.55 -20.89 4.47
N ASN A 170 -2.26 -20.05 3.45
CA ASN A 170 -0.90 -19.79 3.00
C ASN A 170 -0.22 -18.63 3.77
N GLY A 171 -0.95 -17.88 4.58
CA GLY A 171 -0.44 -16.73 5.33
C GLY A 171 0.79 -17.04 6.18
N PRO A 172 0.77 -18.03 7.10
CA PRO A 172 1.90 -18.34 7.97
C PRO A 172 3.18 -18.66 7.21
N LEU A 173 3.09 -19.51 6.18
CA LEU A 173 4.25 -19.89 5.35
C LEU A 173 4.81 -18.70 4.57
N THR A 174 3.95 -17.74 4.21
CA THR A 174 4.39 -16.53 3.52
C THR A 174 5.10 -15.57 4.48
N ILE A 175 4.64 -15.44 5.72
CA ILE A 175 5.35 -14.69 6.78
C ILE A 175 6.74 -15.27 7.01
N ASP A 176 6.85 -16.60 7.20
CA ASP A 176 8.14 -17.26 7.40
C ASP A 176 9.08 -17.07 6.18
N TRP A 177 8.53 -17.13 4.97
CA TRP A 177 9.28 -16.86 3.74
C TRP A 177 9.81 -15.42 3.69
N LEU A 178 9.00 -14.41 3.99
CA LEU A 178 9.44 -13.01 4.04
C LEU A 178 10.55 -12.80 5.09
N ILE A 179 10.42 -13.43 6.26
CA ILE A 179 11.46 -13.40 7.30
C ILE A 179 12.75 -14.04 6.79
N SER A 180 12.67 -15.13 6.04
CA SER A 180 13.85 -15.76 5.43
C SER A 180 14.55 -14.89 4.38
N LEU A 181 13.82 -13.96 3.77
CA LEU A 181 14.36 -12.92 2.87
C LEU A 181 14.92 -11.70 3.63
N GLY A 182 14.82 -11.67 4.96
CA GLY A 182 15.32 -10.58 5.80
C GLY A 182 14.27 -9.55 6.25
N ALA A 183 12.97 -9.83 6.08
CA ALA A 183 11.94 -8.94 6.58
C ALA A 183 11.85 -8.97 8.11
N ASP A 184 11.83 -7.80 8.74
CA ASP A 184 11.42 -7.63 10.13
C ASP A 184 9.88 -7.57 10.20
N LEU A 185 9.28 -8.58 10.81
CA LEU A 185 7.83 -8.71 11.02
C LEU A 185 7.52 -9.01 12.49
N SER A 186 8.34 -8.47 13.39
CA SER A 186 8.35 -8.81 14.82
C SER A 186 7.30 -8.09 15.68
N ASP A 187 6.73 -6.98 15.21
CA ASP A 187 5.63 -6.27 15.89
C ASP A 187 4.27 -6.74 15.33
N ILE A 188 3.29 -6.96 16.22
CA ILE A 188 1.95 -7.40 15.81
C ILE A 188 0.87 -6.45 16.33
N GLY A 189 0.17 -5.80 15.40
CA GLY A 189 -0.92 -4.86 15.67
C GLY A 189 -2.31 -5.45 15.54
N LEU A 190 -3.30 -4.67 15.99
CA LEU A 190 -4.73 -4.91 15.79
C LEU A 190 -5.29 -3.90 14.80
N MET A 191 -6.05 -4.38 13.80
CA MET A 191 -6.76 -3.53 12.84
C MET A 191 -8.27 -3.60 13.05
N GLY A 192 -8.98 -2.58 12.59
CA GLY A 192 -10.43 -2.50 12.68
C GLY A 192 -11.15 -3.69 12.03
N GLY A 193 -12.14 -4.23 12.71
CA GLY A 193 -12.88 -5.42 12.27
C GLY A 193 -12.16 -6.75 12.49
N SER A 194 -10.93 -6.76 13.06
CA SER A 194 -10.21 -7.98 13.40
C SER A 194 -10.48 -8.40 14.85
N SER A 195 -10.75 -9.68 15.08
CA SER A 195 -11.00 -10.25 16.40
C SER A 195 -9.72 -10.55 17.21
N ALA A 196 -8.57 -10.65 16.53
CA ALA A 196 -7.27 -10.93 17.15
C ALA A 196 -6.16 -10.03 16.57
N LYS A 197 -5.08 -9.86 17.33
CA LYS A 197 -3.85 -9.21 16.84
C LYS A 197 -3.17 -10.14 15.84
N ARG A 198 -3.13 -9.74 14.56
CA ARG A 198 -2.54 -10.55 13.47
C ARG A 198 -1.82 -9.74 12.41
N THR A 199 -1.70 -8.43 12.58
CA THR A 199 -1.08 -7.54 11.60
C THR A 199 0.41 -7.41 11.88
N HIS A 200 1.21 -8.19 11.14
CA HIS A 200 2.68 -8.21 11.26
C HIS A 200 3.28 -6.99 10.59
N ARG A 201 4.23 -6.36 11.24
CA ARG A 201 4.91 -5.14 10.79
C ARG A 201 6.31 -5.05 11.40
N PRO A 202 7.20 -4.18 10.92
CA PRO A 202 8.50 -3.97 11.52
C PRO A 202 8.40 -3.48 12.96
N GLN A 203 9.46 -3.73 13.73
CA GLN A 203 9.57 -3.36 15.13
C GLN A 203 9.18 -1.89 15.36
N GLY A 204 8.44 -1.62 16.43
CA GLY A 204 7.96 -0.30 16.80
C GLY A 204 6.81 0.22 15.93
N GLY A 205 6.21 -0.62 15.08
CA GLY A 205 5.07 -0.24 14.24
C GLY A 205 5.42 0.69 13.10
N THR A 206 6.65 0.61 12.58
CA THR A 206 7.03 1.36 11.38
C THR A 206 6.25 0.89 10.15
N ALA A 207 6.17 1.75 9.12
CA ALA A 207 5.43 1.47 7.89
C ALA A 207 5.96 0.22 7.17
N ILE A 208 5.06 -0.74 6.88
CA ILE A 208 5.43 -2.00 6.24
C ILE A 208 5.90 -1.83 4.78
N GLY A 209 5.30 -0.88 4.04
CA GLY A 209 5.49 -0.77 2.60
C GLY A 209 6.93 -0.53 2.17
N PRO A 210 7.60 0.56 2.63
CA PRO A 210 9.00 0.82 2.29
C PRO A 210 9.93 -0.31 2.72
N HIS A 211 9.70 -0.90 3.90
CA HIS A 211 10.46 -2.05 4.39
C HIS A 211 10.32 -3.28 3.48
N LEU A 212 9.09 -3.64 3.16
CA LEU A 212 8.78 -4.78 2.29
C LEU A 212 9.38 -4.59 0.89
N MET A 213 9.26 -3.40 0.32
CA MET A 213 9.79 -3.12 -1.02
C MET A 213 11.31 -3.18 -1.06
N LYS A 214 11.99 -2.74 0.00
CA LYS A 214 13.45 -2.89 0.12
C LYS A 214 13.84 -4.39 0.11
N VAL A 215 13.22 -5.19 0.97
CA VAL A 215 13.49 -6.64 1.07
C VAL A 215 13.23 -7.36 -0.25
N LEU A 216 12.09 -7.09 -0.90
CA LEU A 216 11.74 -7.73 -2.17
C LEU A 216 12.66 -7.30 -3.32
N LYS A 217 13.10 -6.05 -3.34
CA LYS A 217 14.07 -5.57 -4.34
C LYS A 217 15.41 -6.28 -4.17
N GLU A 218 15.95 -6.33 -2.96
CA GLU A 218 17.19 -7.03 -2.64
C GLU A 218 17.11 -8.54 -2.97
N ALA A 219 15.98 -9.19 -2.67
CA ALA A 219 15.73 -10.57 -3.04
C ALA A 219 15.66 -10.76 -4.57
N SER A 220 15.01 -9.84 -5.29
CA SER A 220 14.96 -9.87 -6.76
C SER A 220 16.34 -9.76 -7.40
N GLU A 221 17.19 -8.89 -6.85
CA GLU A 221 18.59 -8.75 -7.29
C GLU A 221 19.40 -10.02 -7.03
N SER A 222 19.23 -10.65 -5.85
CA SER A 222 19.91 -11.90 -5.49
C SER A 222 19.51 -13.08 -6.39
N GLU A 223 18.27 -13.10 -6.85
CA GLU A 223 17.73 -14.12 -7.77
C GLU A 223 17.94 -13.74 -9.25
N ASN A 224 18.68 -12.67 -9.56
CA ASN A 224 18.95 -12.18 -10.92
C ASN A 224 17.68 -11.87 -11.74
N VAL A 225 16.61 -11.36 -11.10
CA VAL A 225 15.41 -10.91 -11.79
C VAL A 225 15.74 -9.64 -12.59
N GLU A 226 15.46 -9.64 -13.90
CA GLU A 226 15.57 -8.43 -14.71
C GLU A 226 14.34 -7.53 -14.47
N ILE A 227 14.57 -6.30 -13.96
CA ILE A 227 13.51 -5.30 -13.77
C ILE A 227 13.69 -4.18 -14.79
N ARG A 228 12.70 -3.97 -15.67
CA ARG A 228 12.66 -2.91 -16.69
C ARG A 228 11.68 -1.84 -16.25
N THR A 229 12.19 -0.76 -15.65
CA THR A 229 11.40 0.44 -15.30
C THR A 229 11.22 1.35 -16.50
N SER A 230 10.26 2.28 -16.44
CA SER A 230 9.87 3.16 -17.55
C SER A 230 9.52 2.42 -18.84
N ASN A 231 9.04 1.19 -18.72
CA ASN A 231 8.61 0.32 -19.79
C ASN A 231 7.13 -0.04 -19.59
N LYS A 232 6.28 0.34 -20.53
CA LYS A 232 4.83 0.19 -20.41
C LYS A 232 4.32 -0.98 -21.21
N VAL A 233 3.75 -1.99 -20.55
CA VAL A 233 2.98 -3.02 -21.27
C VAL A 233 1.73 -2.38 -21.87
N THR A 234 1.48 -2.66 -23.15
CA THR A 234 0.35 -2.14 -23.92
C THR A 234 -0.63 -3.22 -24.38
N GLY A 235 -0.30 -4.50 -24.14
CA GLY A 235 -1.17 -5.61 -24.48
C GLY A 235 -0.51 -6.98 -24.30
N LEU A 236 -1.32 -8.02 -24.41
CA LEU A 236 -0.90 -9.41 -24.35
C LEU A 236 -0.63 -9.96 -25.76
N ILE A 237 0.25 -10.96 -25.86
CA ILE A 237 0.51 -11.72 -27.09
C ILE A 237 -0.13 -13.09 -26.93
N MET A 238 -0.91 -13.50 -27.94
CA MET A 238 -1.62 -14.78 -27.96
C MET A 238 -1.05 -15.71 -29.03
N GLU A 239 -0.92 -17.00 -28.70
CA GLU A 239 -0.73 -18.10 -29.66
C GLU A 239 -1.90 -19.09 -29.46
N GLY A 240 -2.88 -19.04 -30.38
CA GLY A 240 -4.15 -19.73 -30.19
C GLY A 240 -4.89 -19.19 -28.96
N GLU A 241 -5.16 -20.07 -27.99
CA GLU A 241 -5.84 -19.75 -26.74
C GLU A 241 -4.89 -19.35 -25.60
N ARG A 242 -3.58 -19.52 -25.79
CA ARG A 242 -2.55 -19.31 -24.76
C ARG A 242 -1.96 -17.91 -24.84
N VAL A 243 -1.75 -17.28 -23.69
CA VAL A 243 -0.92 -16.10 -23.57
C VAL A 243 0.56 -16.52 -23.61
N CYS A 244 1.33 -15.92 -24.52
CA CYS A 244 2.74 -16.27 -24.77
C CYS A 244 3.67 -15.05 -24.75
N GLY A 245 3.28 -13.96 -24.10
CA GLY A 245 4.11 -12.77 -23.94
C GLY A 245 3.32 -11.47 -23.88
N VAL A 246 4.05 -10.37 -23.98
CA VAL A 246 3.53 -9.00 -23.86
C VAL A 246 4.09 -8.07 -24.95
N LYS A 247 3.28 -7.08 -25.32
CA LYS A 247 3.70 -5.91 -26.13
C LYS A 247 4.11 -4.81 -25.16
N VAL A 248 5.27 -4.22 -25.39
CA VAL A 248 5.85 -3.23 -24.48
C VAL A 248 6.25 -1.99 -25.25
N GLU A 249 6.01 -0.82 -24.67
CA GLU A 249 6.49 0.48 -25.13
C GLU A 249 7.66 0.91 -24.23
N ASN A 250 8.80 1.20 -24.84
CA ASN A 250 9.97 1.79 -24.22
C ASN A 250 9.69 3.26 -23.83
N ARG A 251 10.55 3.83 -23.00
CA ARG A 251 10.48 5.23 -22.60
C ARG A 251 10.56 6.22 -23.77
N ASP A 252 11.28 5.87 -24.85
CA ASP A 252 11.42 6.67 -26.06
C ASP A 252 10.22 6.55 -27.02
N GLY A 253 9.19 5.77 -26.68
CA GLY A 253 8.01 5.50 -27.50
C GLY A 253 8.20 4.37 -28.52
N SER A 254 9.40 3.80 -28.67
CA SER A 254 9.60 2.60 -29.47
C SER A 254 8.94 1.38 -28.84
N THR A 255 8.56 0.40 -29.60
CA THR A 255 7.85 -0.79 -29.11
C THR A 255 8.64 -2.06 -29.36
N TYR A 256 8.47 -3.05 -28.49
CA TYR A 256 9.04 -4.38 -28.62
C TYR A 256 8.08 -5.46 -28.10
N HIS A 257 8.34 -6.69 -28.48
CA HIS A 257 7.64 -7.87 -28.00
C HIS A 257 8.53 -8.67 -27.06
N LEU A 258 8.04 -8.98 -25.87
CA LEU A 258 8.71 -9.90 -24.95
C LEU A 258 7.89 -11.19 -24.87
N LYS A 259 8.38 -12.24 -25.53
CA LYS A 259 7.77 -13.57 -25.47
C LYS A 259 8.08 -14.26 -24.17
N ALA A 260 7.14 -15.07 -23.68
CA ALA A 260 7.29 -15.85 -22.45
C ALA A 260 6.41 -17.10 -22.48
N LYS A 261 6.74 -18.09 -21.64
CA LYS A 261 5.91 -19.29 -21.42
C LYS A 261 4.72 -19.01 -20.50
N ALA A 262 4.87 -18.06 -19.57
CA ALA A 262 3.81 -17.60 -18.68
C ALA A 262 3.90 -16.09 -18.42
N VAL A 263 2.75 -15.47 -18.13
CA VAL A 263 2.64 -14.04 -17.80
C VAL A 263 1.87 -13.89 -16.50
N VAL A 264 2.40 -13.08 -15.58
CA VAL A 264 1.75 -12.74 -14.30
C VAL A 264 1.37 -11.25 -14.34
N ILE A 265 0.09 -10.93 -14.23
CA ILE A 265 -0.43 -9.57 -14.11
C ILE A 265 -0.45 -9.15 -12.64
N ALA A 266 0.33 -8.13 -12.28
CA ALA A 266 0.43 -7.56 -10.94
C ALA A 266 0.40 -6.02 -10.96
N THR A 267 -0.45 -5.45 -11.83
CA THR A 267 -0.49 -4.03 -12.20
C THR A 267 -1.16 -3.13 -11.17
N GLY A 268 -1.64 -3.70 -10.07
CA GLY A 268 -2.45 -2.99 -9.08
C GLY A 268 -3.85 -2.67 -9.57
N GLY A 269 -4.61 -1.92 -8.76
CA GLY A 269 -5.98 -1.56 -9.05
C GLY A 269 -6.13 -0.34 -9.96
N PHE A 270 -7.29 0.31 -9.88
CA PHE A 270 -7.63 1.49 -10.70
C PHE A 270 -8.00 2.73 -9.86
N GLY A 271 -7.61 2.77 -8.58
CA GLY A 271 -8.00 3.85 -7.65
C GLY A 271 -7.48 5.25 -8.00
N ALA A 272 -6.49 5.37 -8.89
CA ALA A 272 -6.02 6.65 -9.43
C ALA A 272 -6.70 7.04 -10.77
N ASN A 273 -7.48 6.16 -11.37
CA ASN A 273 -8.26 6.44 -12.57
C ASN A 273 -9.67 6.91 -12.18
N ILE A 274 -9.83 8.22 -11.97
CA ILE A 274 -11.08 8.81 -11.49
C ILE A 274 -12.25 8.60 -12.47
N GLU A 275 -11.99 8.52 -13.75
CA GLU A 275 -13.01 8.16 -14.77
C GLU A 275 -13.55 6.76 -14.51
N MET A 276 -12.64 5.79 -14.34
CA MET A 276 -12.99 4.40 -14.09
C MET A 276 -13.66 4.22 -12.72
N VAL A 277 -13.15 4.89 -11.68
CA VAL A 277 -13.78 4.95 -10.35
C VAL A 277 -15.21 5.48 -10.46
N THR A 278 -15.42 6.60 -11.14
CA THR A 278 -16.73 7.23 -11.28
C THR A 278 -17.67 6.39 -12.16
N LYS A 279 -17.14 5.67 -13.16
CA LYS A 279 -17.91 4.75 -13.99
C LYS A 279 -18.53 3.62 -13.18
N TYR A 280 -17.76 3.01 -12.30
CA TYR A 280 -18.23 1.85 -11.51
C TYR A 280 -18.86 2.24 -10.17
N CYS A 281 -18.47 3.37 -9.57
CA CYS A 281 -18.94 3.85 -8.29
C CYS A 281 -19.23 5.38 -8.37
N PRO A 282 -20.35 5.83 -9.01
CA PRO A 282 -20.65 7.23 -9.26
C PRO A 282 -20.67 8.11 -8.02
N GLN A 283 -20.99 7.55 -6.84
CA GLN A 283 -21.01 8.24 -5.56
C GLN A 283 -19.62 8.71 -5.09
N LEU A 284 -18.53 8.17 -5.68
CA LEU A 284 -17.15 8.59 -5.36
C LEU A 284 -16.63 9.73 -6.25
N LYS A 285 -17.51 10.32 -7.09
CA LYS A 285 -17.15 11.49 -7.89
C LYS A 285 -16.71 12.65 -7.00
N GLY A 286 -15.49 13.15 -7.23
CA GLY A 286 -14.91 14.27 -6.48
C GLY A 286 -14.19 13.87 -5.19
N PHE A 287 -14.13 12.60 -4.85
CA PHE A 287 -13.29 12.15 -3.73
C PHE A 287 -11.81 12.24 -4.08
N PRO A 288 -10.95 12.60 -3.13
CA PRO A 288 -9.51 12.48 -3.29
C PRO A 288 -9.09 11.02 -3.35
N THR A 289 -7.89 10.75 -3.86
CA THR A 289 -7.32 9.40 -3.88
C THR A 289 -6.01 9.32 -3.12
N LEU A 290 -5.81 8.22 -2.41
CA LEU A 290 -4.56 7.84 -1.73
C LEU A 290 -3.67 6.95 -2.63
N ASN A 291 -4.10 6.69 -3.85
CA ASN A 291 -3.42 5.78 -4.75
C ASN A 291 -2.25 6.45 -5.47
N HIS A 292 -1.19 5.66 -5.67
CA HIS A 292 -0.12 6.00 -6.58
C HIS A 292 -0.67 6.27 -7.99
N LYS A 293 -0.16 7.30 -8.68
CA LYS A 293 -0.62 7.71 -10.02
C LYS A 293 -0.61 6.59 -11.08
N GLY A 294 0.16 5.53 -10.85
CA GLY A 294 0.22 4.34 -11.70
C GLY A 294 -0.93 3.35 -11.52
N ALA A 295 -1.81 3.49 -10.51
CA ALA A 295 -2.94 2.60 -10.29
C ALA A 295 -4.12 2.97 -11.22
N THR A 296 -4.00 2.66 -12.50
CA THR A 296 -4.88 3.13 -13.58
C THR A 296 -5.74 2.05 -14.24
N GLY A 297 -5.61 0.76 -13.82
CA GLY A 297 -6.43 -0.34 -14.35
C GLY A 297 -6.09 -0.76 -15.79
N ASP A 298 -4.86 -0.55 -16.24
CA ASP A 298 -4.46 -0.77 -17.64
C ASP A 298 -4.72 -2.21 -18.10
N ALA A 299 -4.51 -3.21 -17.23
CA ALA A 299 -4.62 -4.63 -17.59
C ALA A 299 -6.06 -5.07 -17.92
N PHE A 300 -7.08 -4.36 -17.45
CA PHE A 300 -8.46 -4.80 -17.60
C PHE A 300 -8.88 -4.88 -19.05
N SER A 301 -8.51 -3.88 -19.86
CA SER A 301 -8.81 -3.90 -21.29
C SER A 301 -8.12 -5.05 -22.04
N TRP A 302 -6.91 -5.44 -21.63
CA TRP A 302 -6.19 -6.55 -22.27
C TRP A 302 -6.82 -7.90 -21.94
N VAL A 303 -7.25 -8.06 -20.68
CA VAL A 303 -7.88 -9.29 -20.20
C VAL A 303 -9.30 -9.43 -20.81
N GLU A 304 -10.07 -8.35 -20.86
CA GLU A 304 -11.38 -8.34 -21.55
C GLU A 304 -11.25 -8.71 -23.03
N ALA A 305 -10.23 -8.17 -23.73
CA ALA A 305 -10.01 -8.45 -25.16
C ALA A 305 -9.75 -9.93 -25.48
N ILE A 306 -9.26 -10.72 -24.53
CA ILE A 306 -9.03 -12.17 -24.68
C ILE A 306 -10.13 -13.01 -24.04
N GLY A 307 -11.25 -12.40 -23.64
CA GLY A 307 -12.40 -13.06 -23.03
C GLY A 307 -12.25 -13.39 -21.55
N GLY A 308 -11.27 -12.79 -20.86
CA GLY A 308 -11.13 -12.87 -19.40
C GLY A 308 -12.26 -12.14 -18.68
N SER A 309 -12.59 -12.60 -17.49
CA SER A 309 -13.72 -12.11 -16.69
C SER A 309 -13.28 -11.13 -15.62
N MET A 310 -14.11 -10.11 -15.40
CA MET A 310 -13.98 -9.17 -14.27
C MET A 310 -15.07 -9.43 -13.25
N ILE A 311 -14.80 -9.10 -11.99
CA ILE A 311 -15.76 -9.28 -10.89
C ILE A 311 -15.68 -8.08 -9.92
N GLN A 312 -16.84 -7.64 -9.42
CA GLN A 312 -16.97 -6.69 -8.31
C GLN A 312 -16.30 -5.32 -8.55
N LEU A 313 -16.23 -4.82 -9.78
CA LEU A 313 -15.57 -3.54 -10.11
C LEU A 313 -16.20 -2.33 -9.41
N GLU A 314 -17.46 -2.43 -8.99
CA GLU A 314 -18.18 -1.43 -8.21
C GLU A 314 -17.77 -1.39 -6.74
N GLN A 315 -17.04 -2.41 -6.27
CA GLN A 315 -16.57 -2.48 -4.88
C GLN A 315 -15.27 -1.70 -4.73
N ILE A 316 -15.38 -0.45 -4.30
CA ILE A 316 -14.26 0.48 -4.10
C ILE A 316 -14.25 0.95 -2.66
N GLN A 317 -13.15 0.70 -1.93
CA GLN A 317 -12.98 1.12 -0.55
C GLN A 317 -12.48 2.55 -0.46
N ILE A 318 -13.09 3.34 0.40
CA ILE A 318 -12.52 4.59 0.90
C ILE A 318 -11.87 4.36 2.27
N HIS A 319 -10.74 5.03 2.51
CA HIS A 319 -10.09 5.03 3.82
C HIS A 319 -10.61 6.21 4.64
N PRO A 320 -11.03 6.00 5.90
CA PRO A 320 -11.69 7.05 6.69
C PRO A 320 -10.76 8.20 7.07
N THR A 321 -9.46 7.95 7.19
CA THR A 321 -8.50 8.90 7.74
C THR A 321 -7.40 9.27 6.74
N ALA A 322 -7.77 10.01 5.69
CA ALA A 322 -6.84 10.81 4.90
C ALA A 322 -6.75 12.22 5.53
N GLU A 323 -5.55 12.77 5.68
CA GLU A 323 -5.38 14.14 6.13
C GLU A 323 -6.14 15.09 5.20
N TYR A 324 -6.87 16.06 5.77
CA TYR A 324 -7.92 16.80 5.07
C TYR A 324 -7.42 17.73 3.95
N VAL A 325 -6.18 18.23 4.03
CA VAL A 325 -5.64 19.23 3.08
C VAL A 325 -4.76 18.57 2.02
N ASN A 326 -3.81 17.73 2.44
CA ASN A 326 -2.81 17.13 1.57
C ASN A 326 -3.16 15.70 1.16
N HIS A 327 -4.25 15.16 1.70
CA HIS A 327 -4.71 13.79 1.47
C HIS A 327 -3.66 12.70 1.78
N ILE A 328 -2.86 12.93 2.84
CA ILE A 328 -1.87 11.95 3.31
C ILE A 328 -2.61 10.86 4.10
N LEU A 329 -2.26 9.61 3.86
CA LEU A 329 -2.83 8.49 4.60
C LEU A 329 -2.40 8.54 6.08
N ILE A 330 -3.35 8.76 6.99
CA ILE A 330 -3.15 8.53 8.42
C ILE A 330 -3.54 7.09 8.73
N THR A 331 -2.55 6.27 9.09
CA THR A 331 -2.74 4.82 9.29
C THR A 331 -3.83 4.52 10.32
N GLU A 332 -4.58 3.46 10.06
CA GLU A 332 -5.60 2.92 10.98
C GLU A 332 -5.01 2.54 12.35
N ALA A 333 -3.72 2.20 12.40
CA ALA A 333 -3.02 1.86 13.63
C ALA A 333 -3.03 2.98 14.68
N VAL A 334 -3.16 4.25 14.29
CA VAL A 334 -3.30 5.39 15.22
C VAL A 334 -4.58 5.22 16.06
N ARG A 335 -5.69 4.81 15.43
CA ARG A 335 -6.95 4.49 16.12
C ARG A 335 -6.81 3.21 16.95
N GLY A 336 -6.13 2.19 16.41
CA GLY A 336 -5.84 0.94 17.11
C GLY A 336 -5.00 1.13 18.38
N ASN A 337 -4.13 2.14 18.39
CA ASN A 337 -3.29 2.47 19.54
C ASN A 337 -3.95 3.46 20.51
N GLY A 338 -5.21 3.88 20.27
CA GLY A 338 -5.99 4.60 21.28
C GLY A 338 -6.59 5.93 20.83
N ALA A 339 -6.24 6.47 19.66
CA ALA A 339 -6.82 7.73 19.19
C ALA A 339 -8.34 7.64 19.03
N ILE A 340 -9.02 8.79 19.20
CA ILE A 340 -10.46 8.94 19.01
C ILE A 340 -10.77 9.86 17.84
N LEU A 341 -11.98 9.75 17.31
CA LEU A 341 -12.54 10.65 16.29
C LEU A 341 -13.56 11.58 16.91
N VAL A 342 -13.38 12.89 16.72
CA VAL A 342 -14.36 13.90 17.09
C VAL A 342 -14.81 14.71 15.88
N ASN A 343 -16.08 15.12 15.83
CA ASN A 343 -16.61 15.99 14.79
C ASN A 343 -16.23 17.47 15.05
N ALA A 344 -16.62 18.37 14.14
CA ALA A 344 -16.38 19.81 14.30
C ALA A 344 -17.05 20.42 15.56
N GLY A 345 -18.00 19.73 16.18
CA GLY A 345 -18.57 20.09 17.47
C GLY A 345 -17.79 19.54 18.68
N GLY A 346 -16.64 18.91 18.50
CA GLY A 346 -15.81 18.37 19.58
C GLY A 346 -16.31 17.08 20.22
N LYS A 347 -17.29 16.38 19.61
CA LYS A 347 -17.93 15.17 20.14
C LYS A 347 -17.51 13.93 19.37
N ARG A 348 -17.25 12.82 20.07
CA ARG A 348 -17.18 11.48 19.46
C ARG A 348 -18.53 11.15 18.81
N PHE A 349 -18.51 10.33 17.76
CA PHE A 349 -19.70 10.01 16.96
C PHE A 349 -19.72 8.57 16.43
N VAL A 350 -18.68 7.77 16.67
CA VAL A 350 -18.56 6.40 16.19
C VAL A 350 -17.59 5.60 17.07
N ASP A 351 -17.70 4.28 17.09
CA ASP A 351 -16.61 3.39 17.51
C ASP A 351 -15.52 3.42 16.43
N GLU A 352 -14.37 3.92 16.79
CA GLU A 352 -13.22 4.14 15.89
C GLU A 352 -12.61 2.84 15.35
N MET A 353 -12.93 1.69 15.96
CA MET A 353 -12.42 0.38 15.56
C MET A 353 -13.42 -0.42 14.72
N GLN A 354 -14.53 0.18 14.31
CA GLN A 354 -15.39 -0.40 13.27
C GLN A 354 -14.65 -0.49 11.92
N THR A 355 -15.25 -1.22 10.99
CA THR A 355 -14.71 -1.37 9.63
C THR A 355 -14.63 -0.02 8.89
N ARG A 356 -13.77 0.06 7.87
CA ARG A 356 -13.50 1.33 7.15
C ARG A 356 -14.73 1.94 6.52
N ASP A 357 -15.61 1.14 5.97
CA ASP A 357 -16.89 1.59 5.39
C ASP A 357 -17.79 2.22 6.44
N VAL A 358 -17.91 1.63 7.63
CA VAL A 358 -18.70 2.16 8.75
C VAL A 358 -18.12 3.50 9.22
N VAL A 359 -16.83 3.55 9.50
CA VAL A 359 -16.17 4.77 10.00
C VAL A 359 -16.20 5.87 8.93
N SER A 360 -15.94 5.54 7.66
CA SER A 360 -16.01 6.51 6.55
C SER A 360 -17.41 7.10 6.40
N LYS A 361 -18.45 6.25 6.44
CA LYS A 361 -19.85 6.70 6.39
C LYS A 361 -20.19 7.61 7.57
N ALA A 362 -19.69 7.28 8.76
CA ALA A 362 -19.89 8.11 9.94
C ALA A 362 -19.22 9.49 9.79
N ILE A 363 -17.99 9.57 9.24
CA ILE A 363 -17.32 10.85 8.97
C ILE A 363 -18.05 11.64 7.89
N LEU A 364 -18.47 11.02 6.80
CA LEU A 364 -19.22 11.69 5.71
C LEU A 364 -20.58 12.24 6.16
N SER A 365 -21.14 11.73 7.25
CA SER A 365 -22.36 12.28 7.86
C SER A 365 -22.11 13.50 8.77
N GLN A 366 -20.83 13.84 9.06
CA GLN A 366 -20.50 15.02 9.86
C GLN A 366 -20.42 16.28 8.99
N THR A 367 -20.54 17.44 9.63
CA THR A 367 -20.41 18.74 8.96
C THR A 367 -19.07 18.86 8.23
N GLY A 368 -19.10 19.19 6.96
CA GLY A 368 -17.91 19.32 6.11
C GLY A 368 -17.31 17.99 5.64
N ASN A 369 -18.00 16.85 5.85
CA ASN A 369 -17.51 15.50 5.52
C ASN A 369 -16.13 15.22 6.12
N MET A 370 -15.87 15.74 7.31
CA MET A 370 -14.59 15.65 7.99
C MET A 370 -14.74 15.38 9.49
N ALA A 371 -13.67 14.93 10.10
CA ALA A 371 -13.51 14.76 11.54
C ALA A 371 -12.10 15.16 11.97
N PHE A 372 -11.85 15.16 13.28
CA PHE A 372 -10.52 15.33 13.85
C PHE A 372 -10.14 14.04 14.58
N LEU A 373 -8.96 13.52 14.25
CA LEU A 373 -8.33 12.45 14.98
C LEU A 373 -7.55 13.08 16.15
N ILE A 374 -7.89 12.70 17.38
CA ILE A 374 -7.31 13.24 18.62
C ILE A 374 -6.55 12.13 19.33
N PHE A 375 -5.31 12.42 19.77
CA PHE A 375 -4.47 11.51 20.54
C PHE A 375 -3.45 12.28 21.39
N ASP A 376 -2.74 11.55 22.24
CA ASP A 376 -1.77 12.09 23.18
C ASP A 376 -0.34 11.56 22.93
N ASP A 377 0.61 11.97 23.75
CA ASP A 377 2.01 11.58 23.63
C ASP A 377 2.25 10.07 23.87
N GLN A 378 1.39 9.42 24.66
CA GLN A 378 1.45 7.97 24.84
C GLN A 378 1.14 7.24 23.54
N VAL A 379 0.10 7.66 22.81
CA VAL A 379 -0.24 7.10 21.50
C VAL A 379 0.86 7.41 20.50
N ARG A 380 1.38 8.65 20.47
CA ARG A 380 2.49 9.03 19.58
C ARG A 380 3.71 8.11 19.77
N LYS A 381 4.16 7.91 20.98
CA LYS A 381 5.33 7.07 21.31
C LYS A 381 5.10 5.58 21.07
N SER A 382 3.85 5.14 21.02
CA SER A 382 3.50 3.75 20.77
C SER A 382 3.55 3.33 19.29
N LEU A 383 3.71 4.28 18.36
CA LEU A 383 3.63 4.01 16.93
C LEU A 383 4.57 4.93 16.13
N ALA A 384 5.70 4.40 15.70
CA ALA A 384 6.73 5.15 14.97
C ALA A 384 6.22 5.84 13.69
N ALA A 385 5.17 5.30 13.03
CA ALA A 385 4.55 5.92 11.87
C ALA A 385 4.01 7.34 12.16
N ILE A 386 3.69 7.67 13.42
CA ILE A 386 3.21 9.02 13.79
C ILE A 386 4.31 10.07 13.67
N GLU A 387 5.59 9.69 13.84
CA GLU A 387 6.71 10.61 13.67
C GLU A 387 6.78 11.14 12.23
N THR A 388 6.41 10.33 11.26
CA THR A 388 6.31 10.78 9.87
C THR A 388 5.29 11.92 9.74
N TYR A 389 4.10 11.79 10.34
CA TYR A 389 3.06 12.84 10.29
C TYR A 389 3.49 14.09 11.07
N TYR A 390 4.18 13.91 12.20
CA TYR A 390 4.73 15.01 12.98
C TYR A 390 5.76 15.81 12.18
N ASN A 391 6.72 15.12 11.59
CA ASN A 391 7.77 15.73 10.77
C ASN A 391 7.19 16.39 9.50
N GLN A 392 6.09 15.88 8.97
CA GLN A 392 5.35 16.49 7.85
C GLN A 392 4.58 17.75 8.24
N GLY A 393 4.52 18.11 9.54
CA GLY A 393 3.82 19.30 10.01
C GLY A 393 2.30 19.25 9.89
N VAL A 394 1.71 18.05 9.71
CA VAL A 394 0.24 17.92 9.58
C VAL A 394 -0.48 17.79 10.92
N LEU A 395 0.27 17.61 12.01
CA LEU A 395 -0.27 17.53 13.36
C LEU A 395 -0.31 18.89 14.03
N LYS A 396 -1.43 19.23 14.65
CA LYS A 396 -1.54 20.33 15.61
C LYS A 396 -1.16 19.81 16.99
N GLU A 397 -0.21 20.45 17.67
CA GLU A 397 0.29 20.05 18.98
C GLU A 397 -0.05 21.09 20.04
N ALA A 398 -0.39 20.66 21.24
CA ALA A 398 -0.63 21.53 22.39
C ALA A 398 -0.33 20.84 23.71
N GLN A 399 -0.04 21.62 24.76
CA GLN A 399 0.23 21.09 26.10
C GLN A 399 -1.04 20.83 26.90
N THR A 400 -2.16 21.44 26.53
CA THR A 400 -3.48 21.20 27.15
C THR A 400 -4.53 20.92 26.09
N ILE A 401 -5.66 20.32 26.52
CA ILE A 401 -6.80 20.06 25.64
C ILE A 401 -7.46 21.36 25.19
N GLU A 402 -7.50 22.36 26.07
CA GLU A 402 -8.06 23.68 25.78
C GLU A 402 -7.27 24.35 24.64
N GLU A 403 -5.95 24.39 24.77
CA GLU A 403 -5.06 24.93 23.72
C GLU A 403 -5.18 24.13 22.41
N LEU A 404 -5.31 22.79 22.50
CA LEU A 404 -5.51 21.95 21.31
C LEU A 404 -6.82 22.28 20.62
N ALA A 405 -7.90 22.45 21.39
CA ALA A 405 -9.22 22.82 20.86
C ALA A 405 -9.16 24.14 20.11
N GLU A 406 -8.52 25.18 20.69
CA GLU A 406 -8.33 26.48 20.04
C GLU A 406 -7.56 26.34 18.73
N LYS A 407 -6.42 25.63 18.73
CA LYS A 407 -5.59 25.39 17.54
C LYS A 407 -6.32 24.58 16.45
N ALA A 408 -7.20 23.66 16.87
CA ALA A 408 -8.00 22.86 15.95
C ALA A 408 -9.29 23.56 15.47
N GLY A 409 -9.68 24.66 16.10
CA GLY A 409 -10.93 25.36 15.82
C GLY A 409 -12.16 24.61 16.36
N LEU A 410 -11.98 23.89 17.46
CA LEU A 410 -13.02 23.09 18.13
C LEU A 410 -13.57 23.82 19.37
N PRO A 411 -14.85 23.58 19.76
CA PRO A 411 -15.40 24.12 21.00
C PRO A 411 -14.65 23.58 22.23
N VAL A 412 -13.98 24.46 22.97
CA VAL A 412 -13.10 24.13 24.10
C VAL A 412 -13.82 23.29 25.14
N ASP A 413 -14.94 23.77 25.66
CA ASP A 413 -15.70 23.10 26.73
C ASP A 413 -16.16 21.71 26.30
N VAL A 414 -16.56 21.56 25.04
CA VAL A 414 -17.08 20.29 24.52
C VAL A 414 -15.95 19.28 24.31
N LEU A 415 -14.83 19.69 23.72
CA LEU A 415 -13.69 18.78 23.54
C LEU A 415 -13.14 18.33 24.89
N THR A 416 -12.96 19.24 25.86
CA THR A 416 -12.49 18.93 27.22
C THR A 416 -13.44 17.92 27.88
N ALA A 417 -14.76 18.13 27.80
CA ALA A 417 -15.73 17.18 28.36
C ALA A 417 -15.68 15.80 27.66
N THR A 418 -15.47 15.78 26.34
CA THR A 418 -15.33 14.53 25.57
C THR A 418 -14.09 13.74 26.01
N MET A 419 -12.95 14.42 26.18
CA MET A 419 -11.70 13.79 26.60
C MET A 419 -11.80 13.23 28.03
N VAL A 420 -12.36 13.99 28.96
CA VAL A 420 -12.58 13.54 30.36
C VAL A 420 -13.50 12.30 30.38
N ARG A 421 -14.59 12.33 29.61
CA ARG A 421 -15.53 11.20 29.51
C ARG A 421 -14.84 9.96 28.93
N TYR A 422 -14.10 10.11 27.83
CA TYR A 422 -13.38 8.98 27.21
C TYR A 422 -12.34 8.38 28.15
N THR A 423 -11.52 9.22 28.82
CA THR A 423 -10.54 8.77 29.81
C THR A 423 -11.19 7.92 30.91
N LYS A 424 -12.36 8.35 31.42
CA LYS A 424 -13.11 7.59 32.44
C LYS A 424 -13.60 6.25 31.91
N MET A 425 -14.14 6.21 30.69
CA MET A 425 -14.60 4.97 30.06
C MET A 425 -13.43 3.99 29.82
N GLN A 426 -12.28 4.51 29.37
CA GLN A 426 -11.07 3.71 29.21
C GLN A 426 -10.62 3.10 30.54
N GLN A 427 -10.56 3.88 31.63
CA GLN A 427 -10.20 3.41 32.96
C GLN A 427 -11.16 2.35 33.50
N ASN A 428 -12.46 2.46 33.16
CA ASN A 428 -13.49 1.49 33.53
C ASN A 428 -13.48 0.25 32.60
N GLY A 429 -12.72 0.25 31.50
CA GLY A 429 -12.67 -0.83 30.53
C GLY A 429 -13.97 -1.01 29.73
N CYS A 430 -14.82 0.01 29.64
CA CYS A 430 -16.12 -0.05 28.95
C CYS A 430 -16.43 1.28 28.25
N ASP A 431 -16.59 1.24 26.92
CA ASP A 431 -17.09 2.37 26.13
C ASP A 431 -18.62 2.34 26.10
N GLU A 432 -19.23 3.12 27.00
CA GLU A 432 -20.70 3.23 27.13
C GLU A 432 -21.35 4.00 25.96
N ASP A 433 -20.56 4.76 25.17
CA ASP A 433 -21.09 5.62 24.13
C ASP A 433 -21.26 4.88 22.79
N PHE A 434 -20.24 4.11 22.38
CA PHE A 434 -20.20 3.49 21.05
C PHE A 434 -19.82 2.00 21.07
N GLY A 435 -19.52 1.45 22.25
CA GLY A 435 -19.23 0.02 22.41
C GLY A 435 -17.86 -0.42 21.87
N ARG A 436 -16.88 0.50 21.80
CA ARG A 436 -15.50 0.13 21.46
C ARG A 436 -15.01 -0.97 22.41
N SER A 437 -14.47 -2.04 21.84
CA SER A 437 -14.02 -3.21 22.62
C SER A 437 -13.04 -2.83 23.72
N ALA A 438 -13.14 -3.47 24.88
CA ALA A 438 -12.21 -3.27 26.01
C ALA A 438 -10.74 -3.48 25.60
N THR A 439 -10.47 -4.43 24.73
CA THR A 439 -9.11 -4.70 24.19
C THR A 439 -8.58 -3.58 23.29
N ALA A 440 -9.46 -2.73 22.78
CA ALA A 440 -9.14 -1.57 21.94
C ALA A 440 -9.14 -0.23 22.70
N LEU A 441 -9.52 -0.22 23.98
CA LEU A 441 -9.39 0.93 24.88
C LEU A 441 -7.95 1.00 25.45
N THR A 442 -6.99 1.26 24.58
CA THR A 442 -5.55 1.08 24.87
C THR A 442 -4.89 2.27 25.57
N ALA A 443 -5.41 3.50 25.39
CA ALA A 443 -4.81 4.71 25.95
C ALA A 443 -5.88 5.61 26.60
N PRO A 444 -5.63 6.17 27.81
CA PRO A 444 -6.56 7.08 28.48
C PRO A 444 -6.60 8.49 27.90
N LEU A 445 -5.67 8.84 27.00
CA LEU A 445 -5.55 10.14 26.34
C LEU A 445 -5.41 11.32 27.34
N ASN A 446 -4.53 11.16 28.32
CA ASN A 446 -4.30 12.13 29.38
C ASN A 446 -2.83 12.53 29.59
N VAL A 447 -1.93 12.14 28.67
CA VAL A 447 -0.48 12.40 28.74
C VAL A 447 -0.10 13.48 27.72
N PRO A 448 0.19 14.74 28.13
CA PRO A 448 0.62 15.76 27.20
C PRO A 448 2.00 15.48 26.58
N PRO A 449 2.32 16.06 25.41
CA PRO A 449 1.44 16.89 24.60
C PRO A 449 0.32 16.14 23.91
N PHE A 450 -0.74 16.86 23.54
CA PHE A 450 -1.89 16.36 22.81
C PHE A 450 -1.81 16.76 21.33
N TYR A 451 -2.40 15.94 20.47
CA TYR A 451 -2.32 16.10 19.01
C TYR A 451 -3.70 16.03 18.38
N ALA A 452 -3.88 16.83 17.32
CA ALA A 452 -5.06 16.78 16.46
C ALA A 452 -4.68 16.82 14.98
N VAL A 453 -5.37 16.05 14.15
CA VAL A 453 -5.28 16.15 12.69
C VAL A 453 -6.67 16.06 12.08
N GLY A 454 -6.99 17.00 11.16
CA GLY A 454 -8.21 16.95 10.37
C GLY A 454 -8.15 15.81 9.36
N VAL A 455 -9.23 15.02 9.26
CA VAL A 455 -9.29 13.84 8.38
C VAL A 455 -10.59 13.79 7.60
N THR A 456 -10.52 13.23 6.38
CA THR A 456 -11.67 12.98 5.49
C THR A 456 -11.50 11.62 4.80
N PRO A 457 -12.58 10.96 4.38
CA PRO A 457 -12.46 9.75 3.58
C PRO A 457 -11.90 10.01 2.18
N ALA A 458 -11.04 9.09 1.70
CA ALA A 458 -10.41 9.15 0.38
C ALA A 458 -10.40 7.77 -0.29
N ILE A 459 -10.43 7.72 -1.62
CA ILE A 459 -10.33 6.48 -2.41
C ILE A 459 -9.02 5.79 -2.06
N HIS A 460 -9.10 4.50 -1.70
CA HIS A 460 -7.95 3.79 -1.16
C HIS A 460 -7.64 2.46 -1.86
N HIS A 461 -8.64 1.61 -2.09
CA HIS A 461 -8.43 0.27 -2.62
C HIS A 461 -9.60 -0.15 -3.51
N THR A 462 -9.30 -0.78 -4.63
CA THR A 462 -10.32 -1.40 -5.49
C THR A 462 -10.37 -2.90 -5.17
N MET A 463 -11.51 -3.38 -4.62
CA MET A 463 -11.66 -4.79 -4.25
C MET A 463 -12.04 -5.67 -5.43
N GLY A 464 -12.60 -5.07 -6.48
CA GLY A 464 -12.92 -5.75 -7.74
C GLY A 464 -11.77 -5.73 -8.73
N GLY A 465 -11.78 -6.67 -9.65
CA GLY A 465 -10.74 -6.81 -10.66
C GLY A 465 -10.88 -8.07 -11.51
N ILE A 466 -9.77 -8.56 -12.02
CA ILE A 466 -9.65 -9.77 -12.82
C ILE A 466 -10.11 -10.97 -11.97
N LYS A 467 -11.01 -11.77 -12.51
CA LYS A 467 -11.45 -13.01 -11.86
C LYS A 467 -10.36 -14.07 -11.96
N VAL A 468 -10.00 -14.63 -10.81
CA VAL A 468 -8.99 -15.70 -10.69
C VAL A 468 -9.53 -16.89 -9.91
N ASP A 469 -8.87 -18.05 -10.02
CA ASP A 469 -9.06 -19.18 -9.12
C ASP A 469 -8.08 -19.12 -7.93
N LYS A 470 -8.13 -20.11 -7.03
CA LYS A 470 -7.24 -20.20 -5.86
C LYS A 470 -5.75 -20.38 -6.21
N ASP A 471 -5.44 -20.76 -7.42
CA ASP A 471 -4.10 -20.96 -7.95
C ASP A 471 -3.63 -19.76 -8.78
N MET A 472 -4.42 -18.65 -8.76
CA MET A 472 -4.19 -17.38 -9.44
C MET A 472 -4.24 -17.43 -10.97
N HIS A 473 -4.80 -18.48 -11.58
CA HIS A 473 -5.08 -18.48 -13.01
C HIS A 473 -6.18 -17.46 -13.34
N VAL A 474 -5.99 -16.70 -14.40
CA VAL A 474 -7.05 -15.83 -14.93
C VAL A 474 -8.16 -16.66 -15.54
N LEU A 475 -9.40 -16.32 -15.18
CA LEU A 475 -10.59 -17.05 -15.62
C LEU A 475 -11.37 -16.28 -16.70
N ARG A 476 -11.86 -17.01 -17.69
CA ARG A 476 -12.86 -16.54 -18.64
C ARG A 476 -14.29 -16.65 -18.05
N ILE A 477 -15.26 -16.17 -18.80
CA ILE A 477 -16.68 -16.47 -18.59
C ILE A 477 -16.82 -18.00 -18.54
N TYR A 478 -17.65 -18.52 -17.63
CA TYR A 478 -17.81 -19.96 -17.34
C TYR A 478 -16.64 -20.61 -16.59
N ASN A 479 -15.75 -19.82 -15.98
CA ASN A 479 -14.64 -20.29 -15.13
C ASN A 479 -13.61 -21.18 -15.84
N THR A 480 -13.45 -21.04 -17.13
CA THR A 480 -12.36 -21.71 -17.86
C THR A 480 -11.08 -20.91 -17.72
N VAL A 481 -9.97 -21.59 -17.49
CA VAL A 481 -8.65 -20.97 -17.34
C VAL A 481 -8.17 -20.36 -18.66
N VAL A 482 -7.52 -19.20 -18.61
CA VAL A 482 -6.72 -18.66 -19.71
C VAL A 482 -5.31 -19.26 -19.59
N PRO A 483 -4.89 -20.18 -20.49
CA PRO A 483 -3.59 -20.83 -20.37
C PRO A 483 -2.43 -19.83 -20.43
N GLY A 484 -1.43 -20.00 -19.56
CA GLY A 484 -0.26 -19.16 -19.50
C GLY A 484 -0.48 -17.77 -18.89
N LEU A 485 -1.65 -17.49 -18.29
CA LEU A 485 -1.97 -16.19 -17.71
C LEU A 485 -2.38 -16.30 -16.24
N TYR A 486 -1.69 -15.57 -15.40
CA TYR A 486 -1.93 -15.45 -13.97
C TYR A 486 -2.17 -13.98 -13.59
N ALA A 487 -2.83 -13.74 -12.44
CA ALA A 487 -2.95 -12.40 -11.89
C ALA A 487 -2.94 -12.45 -10.36
N ALA A 488 -2.33 -11.44 -9.70
CA ALA A 488 -2.22 -11.40 -8.25
C ALA A 488 -2.22 -9.97 -7.68
N GLY A 489 -2.70 -9.83 -6.45
CA GLY A 489 -2.80 -8.57 -5.72
C GLY A 489 -4.01 -7.75 -6.16
N GLU A 490 -3.98 -6.45 -5.93
CA GLU A 490 -5.13 -5.53 -6.10
C GLU A 490 -5.74 -5.49 -7.52
N VAL A 491 -5.05 -6.02 -8.53
CA VAL A 491 -5.61 -6.19 -9.88
C VAL A 491 -6.70 -7.26 -9.95
N THR A 492 -6.76 -8.16 -8.95
CA THR A 492 -7.71 -9.27 -8.89
C THR A 492 -8.93 -8.92 -8.04
N GLY A 493 -10.06 -9.56 -8.33
CA GLY A 493 -11.29 -9.44 -7.56
C GLY A 493 -11.67 -10.73 -6.84
N GLY A 494 -12.61 -10.62 -5.88
CA GLY A 494 -13.20 -11.77 -5.19
C GLY A 494 -12.68 -12.03 -3.79
N LEU A 495 -11.43 -11.70 -3.46
CA LEU A 495 -10.87 -11.97 -2.15
C LEU A 495 -11.48 -11.08 -1.04
N HIS A 496 -11.68 -9.80 -1.30
CA HIS A 496 -12.02 -8.82 -0.27
C HIS A 496 -13.52 -8.52 -0.14
N GLY A 497 -14.35 -9.00 -1.07
CA GLY A 497 -15.79 -8.72 -1.07
C GLY A 497 -16.10 -7.22 -1.16
N ALA A 498 -17.06 -6.74 -0.38
CA ALA A 498 -17.51 -5.34 -0.41
C ALA A 498 -16.62 -4.39 0.42
N ASN A 499 -15.79 -4.91 1.33
CA ASN A 499 -14.92 -4.09 2.17
C ASN A 499 -13.71 -4.90 2.64
N ARG A 500 -12.51 -4.31 2.54
CA ARG A 500 -11.25 -4.95 2.90
C ARG A 500 -10.81 -4.57 4.31
N LEU A 501 -10.51 -5.56 5.15
CA LEU A 501 -9.90 -5.33 6.46
C LEU A 501 -8.48 -4.76 6.33
N GLY A 502 -8.09 -3.87 7.27
CA GLY A 502 -6.73 -3.38 7.38
C GLY A 502 -5.73 -4.53 7.50
N GLY A 503 -4.58 -4.44 6.80
CA GLY A 503 -3.58 -5.52 6.74
C GLY A 503 -3.82 -6.60 5.69
N ASN A 504 -5.08 -6.85 5.26
CA ASN A 504 -5.39 -7.86 4.25
C ASN A 504 -4.86 -7.48 2.85
N GLY A 505 -4.79 -6.19 2.50
CA GLY A 505 -4.28 -5.78 1.20
C GLY A 505 -2.80 -6.11 1.00
N VAL A 506 -1.95 -5.89 2.04
CA VAL A 506 -0.55 -6.30 1.97
C VAL A 506 -0.42 -7.82 2.12
N GLY A 507 -1.28 -8.45 2.93
CA GLY A 507 -1.38 -9.91 2.99
C GLY A 507 -1.66 -10.54 1.62
N ASP A 508 -2.66 -10.01 0.90
CA ASP A 508 -3.03 -10.43 -0.45
C ASP A 508 -1.85 -10.38 -1.42
N ILE A 509 -1.19 -9.21 -1.54
CA ILE A 509 -0.10 -9.05 -2.51
C ILE A 509 1.06 -10.01 -2.25
N VAL A 510 1.38 -10.33 -0.98
CA VAL A 510 2.50 -11.24 -0.67
C VAL A 510 2.09 -12.71 -0.82
N VAL A 511 0.90 -13.09 -0.36
CA VAL A 511 0.41 -14.48 -0.45
C VAL A 511 0.10 -14.86 -1.89
N ASN A 512 -0.75 -14.07 -2.54
CA ASN A 512 -1.22 -14.39 -3.89
C ASN A 512 -0.16 -14.10 -4.96
N GLY A 513 0.72 -13.11 -4.74
CA GLY A 513 1.91 -12.92 -5.58
C GLY A 513 2.81 -14.15 -5.58
N LYS A 514 3.12 -14.68 -4.39
CA LYS A 514 3.90 -15.91 -4.24
C LYS A 514 3.23 -17.12 -4.88
N ILE A 515 1.91 -17.29 -4.70
CA ILE A 515 1.13 -18.36 -5.34
C ILE A 515 1.20 -18.25 -6.86
N ALA A 516 1.01 -17.06 -7.44
CA ALA A 516 1.06 -16.85 -8.89
C ALA A 516 2.45 -17.17 -9.47
N GLY A 517 3.51 -16.73 -8.82
CA GLY A 517 4.88 -17.03 -9.25
C GLY A 517 5.21 -18.52 -9.21
N ARG A 518 4.82 -19.19 -8.12
CA ARG A 518 4.98 -20.65 -7.97
C ARG A 518 4.25 -21.42 -9.07
N ASN A 519 2.97 -21.12 -9.28
CA ASN A 519 2.15 -21.88 -10.22
C ASN A 519 2.53 -21.58 -11.68
N ALA A 520 2.94 -20.35 -12.00
CA ALA A 520 3.53 -20.03 -13.30
C ALA A 520 4.80 -20.85 -13.59
N ALA A 521 5.67 -21.01 -12.59
CA ALA A 521 6.86 -21.84 -12.72
C ALA A 521 6.54 -23.35 -12.84
N GLU A 522 5.57 -23.84 -12.07
CA GLU A 522 5.14 -25.24 -12.10
C GLU A 522 4.47 -25.62 -13.44
N GLU A 523 3.65 -24.76 -14.02
CA GLU A 523 3.05 -24.98 -15.35
C GLU A 523 4.13 -25.15 -16.43
N ILE A 524 5.21 -24.36 -16.36
CA ILE A 524 6.33 -24.45 -17.32
C ILE A 524 7.08 -25.77 -17.16
N SER A 525 7.22 -26.27 -15.92
CA SER A 525 7.90 -27.56 -15.66
C SER A 525 7.13 -28.76 -16.20
N ALA A 526 5.79 -28.65 -16.26
CA ALA A 526 4.90 -29.74 -16.67
C ALA A 526 4.75 -29.87 -18.20
N ASN A 527 5.14 -28.83 -18.96
CA ASN A 527 5.09 -28.76 -20.42
C ASN A 527 6.47 -28.91 -21.05
#